data_dc126cb559c543952c1e4e2e7cf2fd3b
#
_entry.id   dc126cb559c543952c1e4e2e7cf2fd3b
#
_cell.length_a   1.000
_cell.length_b   1.000
_cell.length_c   1.000
_cell.angle_alpha   90.00
_cell.angle_beta   90.00
_cell.angle_gamma   90.00
#
_symmetry.space_group_name_H-M   'P 1'
#
loop_
_entity.id
_entity.type
_entity.pdbx_description
1 polymer ?
#
loop_
_entity_poly.entity_id
_entity_poly.type
_entity_poly.pdbx_seq_one_letter_code
_entity_poly.pdbx_strand_id
1 'polypeptide(L)'
;MGLLIHGEWKDQWYDTKAHEGHFVRSAAQFRNWVTADGSPGPSGRGGFKAEPGRYHLYVSLACPWANRTLIFRHLKGLEEMIGLSVVHWHMAEHGWTFAEDDGVIPDPLVGARYMHQVYTAANPDYSGRVTVPVLWDRREQTIVSNESSEIIRMFNSAFDGIGALPGDYYPADLRHQIDEINTRIYDCVNNGVYKAGFATSQAAYEE
;
A
#
# COMPACT_ATOMS: atom_id res chain seq x y z
N MET A 1 -13.14 9.89 1.21
CA MET A 1 -12.46 8.56 1.23
C MET A 1 -13.53 7.48 1.20
N GLY A 2 -13.49 6.56 0.25
CA GLY A 2 -14.55 5.60 0.04
C GLY A 2 -14.08 4.15 0.01
N LEU A 3 -14.96 3.26 -0.42
CA LEU A 3 -14.71 1.84 -0.58
C LEU A 3 -15.43 1.32 -1.82
N LEU A 4 -15.01 0.14 -2.25
CA LEU A 4 -15.72 -0.64 -3.23
C LEU A 4 -16.63 -1.66 -2.52
N ILE A 5 -17.81 -1.90 -3.07
CA ILE A 5 -18.72 -2.98 -2.68
C ILE A 5 -19.11 -3.70 -3.97
N HIS A 6 -18.68 -4.95 -4.12
CA HIS A 6 -18.87 -5.73 -5.36
C HIS A 6 -18.45 -4.96 -6.62
N GLY A 7 -17.26 -4.32 -6.56
CA GLY A 7 -16.72 -3.50 -7.65
C GLY A 7 -17.36 -2.11 -7.84
N GLU A 8 -18.42 -1.78 -7.12
CA GLU A 8 -19.06 -0.46 -7.19
C GLU A 8 -18.46 0.50 -6.16
N TRP A 9 -18.05 1.68 -6.62
CA TRP A 9 -17.55 2.75 -5.76
C TRP A 9 -18.65 3.35 -4.90
N LYS A 10 -18.38 3.46 -3.59
CA LYS A 10 -19.21 4.15 -2.61
C LYS A 10 -18.37 5.18 -1.87
N ASP A 11 -18.77 6.46 -1.94
CA ASP A 11 -18.14 7.51 -1.11
C ASP A 11 -18.72 7.42 0.31
N GLN A 12 -18.13 6.51 1.08
CA GLN A 12 -18.56 6.19 2.44
C GLN A 12 -17.37 6.21 3.38
N TRP A 13 -17.46 7.06 4.40
CA TRP A 13 -16.48 7.16 5.46
C TRP A 13 -16.45 5.91 6.36
N TYR A 14 -15.52 5.87 7.30
CA TYR A 14 -15.51 4.85 8.34
C TYR A 14 -16.73 4.99 9.25
N ASP A 15 -17.35 3.86 9.58
CA ASP A 15 -18.50 3.82 10.49
C ASP A 15 -18.01 3.78 11.94
N THR A 16 -17.67 4.95 12.48
CA THR A 16 -17.28 5.08 13.89
C THR A 16 -18.45 4.89 14.85
N LYS A 17 -19.70 5.07 14.39
CA LYS A 17 -20.89 4.87 15.23
C LYS A 17 -21.10 3.41 15.59
N ALA A 18 -20.83 2.49 14.65
CA ALA A 18 -20.89 1.04 14.90
C ALA A 18 -19.79 0.56 15.87
N HIS A 19 -18.80 1.41 16.16
CA HIS A 19 -17.65 1.11 17.02
C HIS A 19 -17.52 2.09 18.20
N GLU A 20 -18.62 2.57 18.75
CA GLU A 20 -18.65 3.44 19.95
C GLU A 20 -17.78 4.71 19.82
N GLY A 21 -17.60 5.19 18.60
CA GLY A 21 -16.80 6.36 18.28
C GLY A 21 -15.35 6.06 17.90
N HIS A 22 -14.92 4.80 17.92
CA HIS A 22 -13.56 4.40 17.60
C HIS A 22 -13.33 4.27 16.09
N PHE A 23 -12.13 4.62 15.66
CA PHE A 23 -11.63 4.30 14.34
C PHE A 23 -11.16 2.85 14.29
N VAL A 24 -11.73 2.05 13.39
CA VAL A 24 -11.33 0.66 13.15
C VAL A 24 -10.77 0.52 11.74
N ARG A 25 -9.52 0.10 11.63
CA ARG A 25 -8.84 -0.10 10.35
C ARG A 25 -9.13 -1.49 9.79
N SER A 26 -9.60 -1.54 8.55
CA SER A 26 -9.71 -2.80 7.81
C SER A 26 -8.33 -3.29 7.36
N ALA A 27 -8.10 -4.59 7.44
CA ALA A 27 -6.86 -5.21 6.94
C ALA A 27 -6.74 -5.09 5.41
N ALA A 28 -5.51 -4.99 4.92
CA ALA A 28 -5.19 -5.10 3.51
C ALA A 28 -5.55 -6.50 2.99
N GLN A 29 -6.14 -6.61 1.79
CA GLN A 29 -6.61 -7.88 1.24
C GLN A 29 -5.67 -8.48 0.20
N PHE A 30 -4.91 -7.64 -0.51
CA PHE A 30 -3.88 -8.13 -1.43
C PHE A 30 -2.58 -8.29 -0.66
N ARG A 31 -2.18 -9.54 -0.42
CA ARG A 31 -1.07 -9.92 0.47
C ARG A 31 -0.13 -10.95 -0.17
N ASN A 32 0.03 -10.89 -1.51
CA ASN A 32 1.06 -11.65 -2.19
C ASN A 32 2.44 -10.99 -2.06
N TRP A 33 3.49 -11.73 -2.40
CA TRP A 33 4.87 -11.29 -2.24
C TRP A 33 5.66 -11.39 -3.53
N VAL A 34 6.45 -10.36 -3.82
CA VAL A 34 7.55 -10.46 -4.76
C VAL A 34 8.72 -11.14 -4.04
N THR A 35 9.24 -12.20 -4.64
CA THR A 35 10.42 -12.92 -4.14
C THR A 35 11.46 -13.05 -5.24
N ALA A 36 12.71 -13.33 -4.90
CA ALA A 36 13.81 -13.42 -5.88
C ALA A 36 13.57 -14.48 -6.96
N ASP A 37 12.93 -15.58 -6.61
CA ASP A 37 12.69 -16.75 -7.49
C ASP A 37 11.22 -16.93 -7.90
N GLY A 38 10.29 -16.16 -7.31
CA GLY A 38 8.85 -16.29 -7.52
C GLY A 38 8.17 -17.32 -6.63
N SER A 39 8.87 -17.88 -5.64
CA SER A 39 8.26 -18.73 -4.61
C SER A 39 7.25 -17.93 -3.75
N PRO A 40 6.30 -18.61 -3.07
CA PRO A 40 5.41 -17.94 -2.13
C PRO A 40 6.20 -17.24 -1.03
N GLY A 41 5.75 -16.04 -0.63
CA GLY A 41 6.25 -15.35 0.57
C GLY A 41 5.55 -15.83 1.85
N PRO A 42 5.66 -15.05 2.94
CA PRO A 42 4.97 -15.35 4.21
C PRO A 42 3.45 -15.42 4.10
N SER A 43 2.88 -14.79 3.09
CA SER A 43 1.44 -14.81 2.79
C SER A 43 1.18 -14.86 1.28
N GLY A 44 -0.05 -15.21 0.91
CA GLY A 44 -0.49 -15.24 -0.47
C GLY A 44 0.05 -16.41 -1.30
N ARG A 45 -0.03 -16.27 -2.61
CA ARG A 45 0.45 -17.27 -3.60
C ARG A 45 1.80 -16.85 -4.18
N GLY A 46 2.55 -17.83 -4.73
CA GLY A 46 3.73 -17.59 -5.54
C GLY A 46 3.42 -17.09 -6.96
N GLY A 47 4.45 -16.93 -7.77
CA GLY A 47 4.38 -16.49 -9.17
C GLY A 47 4.89 -15.07 -9.42
N PHE A 48 5.21 -14.33 -8.36
CA PHE A 48 5.67 -12.94 -8.42
C PHE A 48 7.20 -12.87 -8.26
N LYS A 49 7.91 -13.34 -9.28
CA LYS A 49 9.37 -13.27 -9.32
C LYS A 49 9.84 -11.81 -9.51
N ALA A 50 10.90 -11.41 -8.81
CA ALA A 50 11.56 -10.13 -9.02
C ALA A 50 12.15 -10.07 -10.44
N GLU A 51 11.69 -9.12 -11.25
CA GLU A 51 12.10 -8.87 -12.63
C GLU A 51 12.07 -7.36 -12.89
N PRO A 52 13.11 -6.78 -13.54
CA PRO A 52 13.12 -5.37 -13.90
C PRO A 52 11.94 -5.01 -14.80
N GLY A 53 11.26 -3.89 -14.53
CA GLY A 53 10.16 -3.38 -15.34
C GLY A 53 8.83 -4.13 -15.21
N ARG A 54 8.78 -5.22 -14.41
CA ARG A 54 7.57 -6.01 -14.21
C ARG A 54 6.58 -5.33 -13.27
N TYR A 55 7.08 -4.63 -12.27
CA TYR A 55 6.24 -4.06 -11.21
C TYR A 55 6.04 -2.57 -11.36
N HIS A 56 4.95 -2.08 -10.78
CA HIS A 56 4.58 -0.67 -10.76
C HIS A 56 4.01 -0.31 -9.39
N LEU A 57 4.47 0.80 -8.83
CA LEU A 57 4.07 1.28 -7.52
C LEU A 57 3.12 2.48 -7.68
N TYR A 58 1.94 2.40 -7.05
CA TYR A 58 1.00 3.52 -6.94
C TYR A 58 1.07 4.10 -5.53
N VAL A 59 1.23 5.41 -5.44
CA VAL A 59 1.40 6.14 -4.18
C VAL A 59 0.64 7.46 -4.18
N SER A 60 0.52 8.08 -3.01
CA SER A 60 0.24 9.50 -2.84
C SER A 60 1.34 10.13 -2.01
N LEU A 61 1.80 11.32 -2.37
CA LEU A 61 2.77 12.07 -1.58
C LEU A 61 2.19 12.56 -0.24
N ALA A 62 0.86 12.61 -0.12
CA ALA A 62 0.15 12.92 1.12
C ALA A 62 -0.02 11.70 2.05
N CYS A 63 0.33 10.49 1.60
CA CYS A 63 0.09 9.27 2.39
C CYS A 63 1.37 8.79 3.10
N PRO A 64 1.42 8.83 4.46
CA PRO A 64 2.61 8.38 5.20
C PRO A 64 2.89 6.88 5.02
N TRP A 65 1.87 6.06 4.81
CA TRP A 65 2.03 4.64 4.54
C TRP A 65 2.70 4.38 3.18
N ALA A 66 2.37 5.17 2.16
CA ALA A 66 2.99 5.09 0.85
C ALA A 66 4.42 5.66 0.85
N ASN A 67 4.69 6.68 1.67
CA ASN A 67 6.00 7.32 1.74
C ASN A 67 7.13 6.34 2.06
N ARG A 68 6.93 5.40 3.01
CA ARG A 68 7.97 4.40 3.32
C ARG A 68 8.31 3.49 2.14
N THR A 69 7.36 3.24 1.23
CA THR A 69 7.62 2.44 0.02
C THR A 69 8.45 3.22 -1.00
N LEU A 70 8.25 4.54 -1.11
CA LEU A 70 9.11 5.43 -1.90
C LEU A 70 10.52 5.49 -1.33
N ILE A 71 10.66 5.59 0.00
CA ILE A 71 11.97 5.58 0.68
C ILE A 71 12.71 4.29 0.34
N PHE A 72 12.08 3.12 0.48
CA PHE A 72 12.74 1.84 0.14
C PHE A 72 13.03 1.69 -1.35
N ARG A 73 12.14 2.16 -2.23
CA ARG A 73 12.39 2.18 -3.67
C ARG A 73 13.66 2.98 -3.99
N HIS A 74 13.86 4.11 -3.32
CA HIS A 74 15.07 4.95 -3.47
C HIS A 74 16.31 4.31 -2.83
N LEU A 75 16.24 3.88 -1.56
CA LEU A 75 17.36 3.29 -0.84
C LEU A 75 17.93 2.05 -1.54
N LYS A 76 17.08 1.31 -2.24
CA LYS A 76 17.46 0.10 -2.98
C LYS A 76 17.74 0.37 -4.47
N GLY A 77 17.67 1.63 -4.93
CA GLY A 77 17.94 2.00 -6.32
C GLY A 77 16.99 1.33 -7.32
N LEU A 78 15.70 1.20 -6.96
CA LEU A 78 14.71 0.47 -7.75
C LEU A 78 13.95 1.37 -8.74
N GLU A 79 14.36 2.62 -8.95
CA GLU A 79 13.64 3.59 -9.77
C GLU A 79 13.50 3.14 -11.23
N GLU A 80 14.54 2.52 -11.78
CA GLU A 80 14.52 2.00 -13.16
C GLU A 80 13.88 0.60 -13.24
N MET A 81 13.71 -0.10 -12.11
CA MET A 81 13.16 -1.45 -12.06
C MET A 81 11.67 -1.48 -11.78
N ILE A 82 11.17 -0.51 -11.02
CA ILE A 82 9.78 -0.42 -10.57
C ILE A 82 9.22 0.92 -11.00
N GLY A 83 8.23 0.89 -11.90
CA GLY A 83 7.52 2.10 -12.34
C GLY A 83 6.78 2.79 -11.20
N LEU A 84 6.39 4.05 -11.43
CA LEU A 84 5.72 4.88 -10.42
C LEU A 84 4.55 5.63 -11.03
N SER A 85 3.41 5.61 -10.34
CA SER A 85 2.32 6.56 -10.49
C SER A 85 2.01 7.23 -9.17
N VAL A 86 1.68 8.51 -9.22
CA VAL A 86 1.39 9.32 -8.03
C VAL A 86 0.00 9.90 -8.19
N VAL A 87 -0.93 9.52 -7.29
CA VAL A 87 -2.26 10.09 -7.25
C VAL A 87 -2.24 11.49 -6.64
N HIS A 88 -3.26 12.27 -6.97
CA HIS A 88 -3.47 13.61 -6.41
C HIS A 88 -3.48 13.56 -4.87
N TRP A 89 -2.89 14.56 -4.24
CA TRP A 89 -2.75 14.63 -2.78
C TRP A 89 -4.09 14.81 -2.05
N HIS A 90 -5.07 15.44 -2.70
CA HIS A 90 -6.41 15.67 -2.14
C HIS A 90 -7.37 14.58 -2.56
N MET A 91 -8.01 13.94 -1.59
CA MET A 91 -9.11 12.99 -1.82
C MET A 91 -10.44 13.73 -1.79
N ALA A 92 -11.22 13.60 -2.88
CA ALA A 92 -12.59 14.07 -2.98
C ALA A 92 -13.58 12.89 -3.01
N GLU A 93 -14.78 13.11 -3.53
CA GLU A 93 -15.88 12.14 -3.61
C GLU A 93 -15.52 10.81 -4.31
N HIS A 94 -14.58 10.85 -5.26
CA HIS A 94 -14.07 9.66 -5.96
C HIS A 94 -12.80 9.05 -5.32
N GLY A 95 -12.43 9.49 -4.11
CA GLY A 95 -11.22 9.06 -3.42
C GLY A 95 -9.96 9.57 -4.11
N TRP A 96 -8.95 8.72 -4.23
CA TRP A 96 -7.69 9.03 -4.91
C TRP A 96 -7.90 9.13 -6.41
N THR A 97 -7.46 10.24 -7.02
CA THR A 97 -7.60 10.53 -8.46
C THR A 97 -6.25 10.76 -9.11
N PHE A 98 -6.16 10.53 -10.43
CA PHE A 98 -5.03 10.92 -11.28
C PHE A 98 -5.30 12.24 -12.02
N ALA A 99 -6.19 13.10 -11.50
CA ALA A 99 -6.40 14.43 -12.05
C ALA A 99 -5.08 15.22 -12.06
N GLU A 100 -4.86 15.95 -13.16
CA GLU A 100 -3.63 16.70 -13.37
C GLU A 100 -3.43 17.78 -12.30
N ASP A 101 -2.29 17.72 -11.62
CA ASP A 101 -1.81 18.70 -10.65
C ASP A 101 -0.30 18.49 -10.43
N ASP A 102 0.35 19.41 -9.74
CA ASP A 102 1.77 19.32 -9.37
C ASP A 102 2.05 18.03 -8.58
N GLY A 103 3.03 17.27 -9.06
CA GLY A 103 3.47 16.02 -8.44
C GLY A 103 2.61 14.79 -8.78
N VAL A 104 1.52 14.95 -9.54
CA VAL A 104 0.74 13.81 -10.05
C VAL A 104 1.50 13.13 -11.20
N ILE A 105 1.56 11.81 -11.15
CA ILE A 105 2.07 10.98 -12.24
C ILE A 105 0.92 10.04 -12.65
N PRO A 106 0.37 10.20 -13.86
CA PRO A 106 -0.81 9.45 -14.30
C PRO A 106 -0.54 7.95 -14.37
N ASP A 107 -1.61 7.17 -14.43
CA ASP A 107 -1.54 5.73 -14.61
C ASP A 107 -1.32 5.36 -16.10
N PRO A 108 -0.18 4.74 -16.45
CA PRO A 108 0.11 4.33 -17.82
C PRO A 108 -0.34 2.89 -18.14
N LEU A 109 -0.91 2.15 -17.18
CA LEU A 109 -1.10 0.70 -17.29
C LEU A 109 -2.55 0.32 -17.62
N VAL A 110 -3.51 0.84 -16.88
CA VAL A 110 -4.93 0.57 -17.07
C VAL A 110 -5.71 1.80 -17.54
N GLY A 111 -5.05 2.96 -17.63
CA GLY A 111 -5.67 4.23 -18.01
C GLY A 111 -6.67 4.74 -16.97
N ALA A 112 -6.44 4.44 -15.73
CA ALA A 112 -7.34 4.79 -14.64
C ALA A 112 -7.37 6.31 -14.39
N ARG A 113 -8.57 6.84 -14.20
CA ARG A 113 -8.78 8.22 -13.72
C ARG A 113 -8.84 8.29 -12.20
N TYR A 114 -9.20 7.16 -11.56
CA TYR A 114 -9.36 7.00 -10.12
C TYR A 114 -8.68 5.71 -9.66
N MET A 115 -8.12 5.73 -8.46
CA MET A 115 -7.42 4.57 -7.91
C MET A 115 -8.34 3.35 -7.73
N HIS A 116 -9.64 3.55 -7.49
CA HIS A 116 -10.58 2.44 -7.38
C HIS A 116 -10.70 1.63 -8.68
N GLN A 117 -10.42 2.24 -9.85
CA GLN A 117 -10.39 1.53 -11.13
C GLN A 117 -9.20 0.58 -11.25
N VAL A 118 -8.06 0.89 -10.61
CA VAL A 118 -6.93 -0.04 -10.49
C VAL A 118 -7.31 -1.28 -9.67
N TYR A 119 -8.09 -1.09 -8.60
CA TYR A 119 -8.60 -2.20 -7.78
C TYR A 119 -9.59 -3.08 -8.54
N THR A 120 -10.53 -2.47 -9.28
CA THR A 120 -11.49 -3.25 -10.08
C THR A 120 -10.86 -3.89 -11.31
N ALA A 121 -9.77 -3.35 -11.85
CA ALA A 121 -8.97 -4.02 -12.87
C ALA A 121 -8.29 -5.29 -12.33
N ALA A 122 -7.83 -5.28 -11.07
CA ALA A 122 -7.27 -6.47 -10.43
C ALA A 122 -8.33 -7.49 -10.03
N ASN A 123 -9.46 -7.03 -9.53
CA ASN A 123 -10.59 -7.87 -9.11
C ASN A 123 -11.91 -7.11 -9.33
N PRO A 124 -12.69 -7.43 -10.38
CA PRO A 124 -13.95 -6.74 -10.69
C PRO A 124 -15.00 -6.79 -9.58
N ASP A 125 -14.96 -7.80 -8.70
CA ASP A 125 -15.89 -7.97 -7.57
C ASP A 125 -15.29 -7.54 -6.22
N TYR A 126 -14.21 -6.74 -6.25
CA TYR A 126 -13.52 -6.31 -5.03
C TYR A 126 -14.47 -5.56 -4.09
N SER A 127 -14.45 -5.95 -2.80
CA SER A 127 -15.14 -5.26 -1.72
C SER A 127 -14.14 -4.88 -0.64
N GLY A 128 -13.95 -3.57 -0.40
CA GLY A 128 -12.99 -3.07 0.60
C GLY A 128 -12.53 -1.65 0.34
N ARG A 129 -11.68 -1.13 1.22
CA ARG A 129 -11.10 0.20 1.10
C ARG A 129 -10.12 0.28 -0.06
N VAL A 130 -10.16 1.42 -0.77
CA VAL A 130 -9.22 1.76 -1.83
C VAL A 130 -8.12 2.63 -1.23
N THR A 131 -6.93 2.06 -1.09
CA THR A 131 -5.80 2.67 -0.39
C THR A 131 -4.56 2.74 -1.29
N VAL A 132 -3.58 3.52 -0.86
CA VAL A 132 -2.20 3.51 -1.35
C VAL A 132 -1.27 3.26 -0.16
N PRO A 133 -0.09 2.62 -0.36
CA PRO A 133 0.49 2.19 -1.63
C PRO A 133 -0.19 0.96 -2.21
N VAL A 134 0.02 0.75 -3.51
CA VAL A 134 -0.31 -0.48 -4.22
C VAL A 134 0.88 -0.90 -5.07
N LEU A 135 1.31 -2.15 -4.93
CA LEU A 135 2.28 -2.77 -5.80
C LEU A 135 1.54 -3.64 -6.83
N TRP A 136 1.65 -3.26 -8.11
CA TRP A 136 0.99 -3.89 -9.24
C TRP A 136 1.94 -4.77 -10.03
N ASP A 137 1.48 -5.93 -10.51
CA ASP A 137 2.18 -6.77 -11.47
C ASP A 137 1.64 -6.54 -12.88
N ARG A 138 2.47 -6.03 -13.77
CA ARG A 138 2.14 -5.74 -15.17
C ARG A 138 1.93 -7.00 -16.00
N ARG A 139 2.53 -8.15 -15.61
CA ARG A 139 2.39 -9.43 -16.30
C ARG A 139 1.07 -10.10 -15.94
N GLU A 140 0.81 -10.25 -14.63
CA GLU A 140 -0.40 -10.89 -14.11
C GLU A 140 -1.63 -9.98 -14.13
N GLN A 141 -1.45 -8.69 -14.45
CA GLN A 141 -2.51 -7.66 -14.47
C GLN A 141 -3.31 -7.65 -13.15
N THR A 142 -2.60 -7.65 -12.04
CA THR A 142 -3.20 -7.70 -10.71
C THR A 142 -2.40 -6.94 -9.66
N ILE A 143 -3.04 -6.65 -8.54
CA ILE A 143 -2.36 -6.13 -7.35
C ILE A 143 -1.62 -7.27 -6.65
N VAL A 144 -0.31 -7.11 -6.44
CA VAL A 144 0.51 -8.03 -5.63
C VAL A 144 0.20 -7.80 -4.15
N SER A 145 0.38 -6.55 -3.70
CA SER A 145 0.17 -6.18 -2.29
C SER A 145 -0.28 -4.73 -2.18
N ASN A 146 -1.15 -4.46 -1.22
CA ASN A 146 -1.50 -3.12 -0.76
C ASN A 146 -1.18 -2.92 0.74
N GLU A 147 -0.26 -3.74 1.26
CA GLU A 147 0.27 -3.61 2.62
C GLU A 147 1.70 -3.04 2.59
N SER A 148 1.84 -1.79 3.01
CA SER A 148 3.11 -1.07 2.90
C SER A 148 4.25 -1.68 3.72
N SER A 149 3.96 -2.31 4.85
CA SER A 149 4.96 -3.00 5.68
C SER A 149 5.57 -4.21 4.96
N GLU A 150 4.78 -4.91 4.15
CA GLU A 150 5.24 -6.03 3.34
C GLU A 150 5.97 -5.57 2.08
N ILE A 151 5.45 -4.51 1.41
CA ILE A 151 6.10 -3.95 0.23
C ILE A 151 7.54 -3.52 0.54
N ILE A 152 7.80 -2.86 1.67
CA ILE A 152 9.17 -2.49 2.05
C ILE A 152 10.05 -3.71 2.34
N ARG A 153 9.51 -4.83 2.84
CA ARG A 153 10.26 -6.08 3.01
C ARG A 153 10.61 -6.72 1.66
N MET A 154 9.66 -6.69 0.70
CA MET A 154 9.91 -7.15 -0.68
C MET A 154 11.03 -6.32 -1.31
N PHE A 155 10.97 -4.99 -1.22
CA PHE A 155 11.99 -4.09 -1.79
C PHE A 155 13.35 -4.26 -1.11
N ASN A 156 13.37 -4.58 0.17
CA ASN A 156 14.61 -4.78 0.93
C ASN A 156 15.52 -5.89 0.36
N SER A 157 14.96 -6.96 -0.19
CA SER A 157 15.77 -8.13 -0.53
C SER A 157 15.43 -8.84 -1.84
N ALA A 158 14.18 -8.73 -2.35
CA ALA A 158 13.77 -9.54 -3.52
C ALA A 158 14.56 -9.20 -4.78
N PHE A 159 15.06 -7.98 -4.92
CA PHE A 159 15.73 -7.46 -6.12
C PHE A 159 17.26 -7.49 -6.03
N ASP A 160 17.85 -7.97 -4.92
CA ASP A 160 19.29 -7.94 -4.68
C ASP A 160 20.07 -8.67 -5.78
N GLY A 161 19.59 -9.84 -6.22
CA GLY A 161 20.22 -10.64 -7.26
C GLY A 161 20.13 -10.08 -8.68
N ILE A 162 19.43 -8.97 -8.91
CA ILE A 162 19.18 -8.38 -10.23
C ILE A 162 19.57 -6.91 -10.33
N GLY A 163 20.36 -6.41 -9.38
CA GLY A 163 20.98 -5.08 -9.46
C GLY A 163 20.44 -4.02 -8.49
N ALA A 164 19.65 -4.39 -7.49
CA ALA A 164 19.33 -3.46 -6.39
C ALA A 164 20.59 -3.01 -5.65
N LEU A 165 20.57 -1.79 -5.13
CA LEU A 165 21.67 -1.29 -4.31
C LEU A 165 21.83 -2.14 -3.03
N PRO A 166 23.09 -2.32 -2.57
CA PRO A 166 23.35 -3.08 -1.34
C PRO A 166 22.75 -2.39 -0.11
N GLY A 167 22.43 -3.18 0.88
CA GLY A 167 21.87 -2.73 2.17
C GLY A 167 20.73 -3.65 2.60
N ASP A 168 20.81 -4.11 3.85
CA ASP A 168 19.75 -4.87 4.49
C ASP A 168 19.20 -4.06 5.67
N TYR A 169 17.97 -3.60 5.51
CA TYR A 169 17.25 -2.81 6.53
C TYR A 169 16.35 -3.68 7.42
N TYR A 170 16.50 -5.01 7.29
CA TYR A 170 15.83 -6.00 8.12
C TYR A 170 16.74 -7.20 8.38
N PRO A 171 17.95 -6.94 8.94
CA PRO A 171 18.98 -7.96 9.11
C PRO A 171 18.53 -9.04 10.09
N ALA A 172 18.96 -10.28 9.85
CA ALA A 172 18.44 -11.47 10.52
C ALA A 172 18.60 -11.43 12.06
N ASP A 173 19.68 -10.86 12.55
CA ASP A 173 20.00 -10.72 13.98
C ASP A 173 19.13 -9.70 14.71
N LEU A 174 18.57 -8.74 14.00
CA LEU A 174 17.69 -7.69 14.56
C LEU A 174 16.21 -7.91 14.30
N ARG A 175 15.80 -8.88 13.48
CA ARG A 175 14.39 -9.06 13.05
C ARG A 175 13.43 -9.13 14.21
N HIS A 176 13.74 -9.91 15.23
CA HIS A 176 12.87 -10.05 16.40
C HIS A 176 12.64 -8.70 17.10
N GLN A 177 13.70 -7.93 17.32
CA GLN A 177 13.60 -6.61 17.96
C GLN A 177 12.85 -5.61 17.07
N ILE A 178 13.09 -5.64 15.76
CA ILE A 178 12.39 -4.79 14.78
C ILE A 178 10.89 -5.11 14.78
N ASP A 179 10.51 -6.39 14.78
CA ASP A 179 9.11 -6.80 14.76
C ASP A 179 8.39 -6.47 16.07
N GLU A 180 9.08 -6.66 17.21
CA GLU A 180 8.55 -6.29 18.52
C GLU A 180 8.26 -4.79 18.62
N ILE A 181 9.23 -3.94 18.26
CA ILE A 181 9.03 -2.48 18.30
C ILE A 181 8.00 -2.02 17.28
N ASN A 182 7.96 -2.62 16.08
CA ASN A 182 6.98 -2.30 15.05
C ASN A 182 5.55 -2.63 15.47
N THR A 183 5.34 -3.69 16.26
CA THR A 183 4.02 -4.02 16.79
C THR A 183 3.50 -2.87 17.66
N ARG A 184 4.33 -2.35 18.55
CA ARG A 184 3.99 -1.19 19.40
C ARG A 184 3.81 0.08 18.58
N ILE A 185 4.74 0.37 17.65
CA ILE A 185 4.67 1.56 16.79
C ILE A 185 3.42 1.52 15.92
N TYR A 186 3.05 0.36 15.38
CA TYR A 186 1.88 0.22 14.54
C TYR A 186 0.60 0.62 15.29
N ASP A 187 0.44 0.16 16.52
CA ASP A 187 -0.76 0.44 17.29
C ASP A 187 -0.78 1.86 17.89
N CYS A 188 0.31 2.25 18.56
CA CYS A 188 0.34 3.49 19.35
C CYS A 188 0.69 4.73 18.51
N VAL A 189 1.48 4.60 17.44
CA VAL A 189 1.94 5.74 16.63
C VAL A 189 1.22 5.75 15.28
N ASN A 190 1.38 4.69 14.48
CA ASN A 190 0.89 4.68 13.11
C ASN A 190 -0.65 4.70 13.05
N ASN A 191 -1.32 3.91 13.88
CA ASN A 191 -2.76 3.96 14.02
C ASN A 191 -3.21 5.00 15.05
N GLY A 192 -2.37 5.36 16.03
CA GLY A 192 -2.70 6.35 17.05
C GLY A 192 -3.16 7.69 16.49
N VAL A 193 -2.47 8.20 15.45
CA VAL A 193 -2.88 9.44 14.78
C VAL A 193 -4.27 9.34 14.14
N TYR A 194 -4.64 8.17 13.61
CA TYR A 194 -5.98 7.94 13.05
C TYR A 194 -7.01 7.72 14.15
N LYS A 195 -6.66 6.98 15.21
CA LYS A 195 -7.53 6.78 16.38
C LYS A 195 -7.92 8.12 16.98
N ALA A 196 -6.95 8.98 17.28
CA ALA A 196 -7.20 10.33 17.82
C ALA A 196 -7.91 11.23 16.79
N GLY A 197 -7.44 11.28 15.55
CA GLY A 197 -7.95 12.20 14.52
C GLY A 197 -9.36 11.89 14.03
N PHE A 198 -9.80 10.64 14.11
CA PHE A 198 -11.11 10.18 13.64
C PHE A 198 -12.05 9.74 14.76
N ALA A 199 -11.65 9.88 16.02
CA ALA A 199 -12.53 9.64 17.15
C ALA A 199 -13.77 10.53 17.07
N THR A 200 -14.94 9.97 17.33
CA THR A 200 -16.22 10.70 17.36
C THR A 200 -16.85 10.70 18.74
N SER A 201 -16.16 10.20 19.78
CA SER A 201 -16.51 10.31 21.19
C SER A 201 -15.28 10.70 22.00
N GLN A 202 -15.48 11.36 23.16
CA GLN A 202 -14.39 11.77 24.04
C GLN A 202 -13.63 10.53 24.58
N ALA A 203 -14.33 9.46 24.92
CA ALA A 203 -13.72 8.23 25.41
C ALA A 203 -12.78 7.61 24.36
N ALA A 204 -13.23 7.53 23.10
CA ALA A 204 -12.40 7.01 22.00
C ALA A 204 -11.19 7.89 21.66
N TYR A 205 -11.23 9.19 21.98
CA TYR A 205 -10.11 10.10 21.80
C TYR A 205 -9.05 9.96 22.89
N GLU A 206 -9.47 9.67 24.12
CA GLU A 206 -8.59 9.59 25.30
C GLU A 206 -7.88 8.22 25.43
N GLU A 207 -8.34 7.17 24.72
CA GLU A 207 -7.71 5.85 24.67
C GLU A 207 -6.39 5.86 23.86
#